data_12b4c44f5245c0239f50d122624e0667
#
_entry.id   12b4c44f5245c0239f50d122624e0667
#
_cell.length_a   1.000
_cell.length_b   1.000
_cell.length_c   1.000
_cell.angle_alpha   90.00
_cell.angle_beta   90.00
_cell.angle_gamma   90.00
#
_symmetry.space_group_name_H-M   'P 1'
#
loop_
_entity.id
_entity.type
_entity.pdbx_description
1 polymer ?
#
loop_
_entity_poly.entity_id
_entity_poly.type
_entity_poly.pdbx_seq_one_letter_code
_entity_poly.pdbx_strand_id
1 'polypeptide(L)'
;MKRWIALNKIEFLLTKRQLVYYLLSVGMPTAFYLFFSGIYQETPGGPANFMRDYLISMTAFSMMSTAMFSFPAVLHTDKINNWQKTLRHSPVNMVEYYLSKITSMLVDYLVSILVVFSVGHFVRGVEIPLGSWVGAAILLILGSVAFVALGLTLTLLPTSQLMSVVGNLLYLGLAVLGGLWMPISLFPDWMQAIGKCLPTYQLMELLKTFLNEGGINLSATVYLLVFSAVLFGLTIYLQDHKENA
;
A
#
# COMPACT_ATOMS: atom_id res chain seq x y z
N MET A 1 -26.14 -6.50 -9.30
CA MET A 1 -25.64 -5.22 -9.83
C MET A 1 -26.10 -3.99 -9.03
N LYS A 2 -27.41 -3.72 -8.86
CA LYS A 2 -27.88 -2.51 -8.13
C LYS A 2 -27.38 -2.42 -6.68
N ARG A 3 -27.27 -3.54 -5.95
CA ARG A 3 -26.82 -3.60 -4.55
C ARG A 3 -25.33 -3.26 -4.40
N TRP A 4 -24.50 -3.85 -5.25
CA TRP A 4 -23.06 -3.59 -5.28
C TRP A 4 -22.76 -2.10 -5.61
N ILE A 5 -23.50 -1.52 -6.56
CA ILE A 5 -23.39 -0.08 -6.88
C ILE A 5 -23.79 0.78 -5.66
N ALA A 6 -24.84 0.38 -4.93
CA ALA A 6 -25.27 1.12 -3.74
C ALA A 6 -24.21 1.05 -2.63
N LEU A 7 -23.59 -0.12 -2.39
CA LEU A 7 -22.50 -0.27 -1.43
C LEU A 7 -21.29 0.60 -1.81
N ASN A 8 -20.86 0.55 -3.07
CA ASN A 8 -19.74 1.39 -3.53
C ASN A 8 -20.04 2.89 -3.44
N LYS A 9 -21.30 3.31 -3.65
CA LYS A 9 -21.70 4.70 -3.45
C LYS A 9 -21.58 5.13 -1.98
N ILE A 10 -21.93 4.25 -1.05
CA ILE A 10 -21.77 4.50 0.40
C ILE A 10 -20.28 4.61 0.73
N GLU A 11 -19.45 3.66 0.28
CA GLU A 11 -18.00 3.70 0.49
C GLU A 11 -17.39 5.01 -0.04
N PHE A 12 -17.75 5.42 -1.26
CA PHE A 12 -17.28 6.67 -1.85
C PHE A 12 -17.70 7.92 -1.06
N LEU A 13 -18.90 7.93 -0.48
CA LEU A 13 -19.35 9.02 0.38
C LEU A 13 -18.59 9.04 1.72
N LEU A 14 -18.28 7.86 2.28
CA LEU A 14 -17.46 7.75 3.49
C LEU A 14 -16.02 8.22 3.22
N THR A 15 -15.45 7.84 2.10
CA THR A 15 -14.14 8.31 1.61
C THR A 15 -14.08 9.83 1.53
N LYS A 16 -15.09 10.48 0.95
CA LYS A 16 -15.16 11.96 0.87
C LYS A 16 -15.15 12.64 2.24
N ARG A 17 -15.65 12.01 3.27
CA ARG A 17 -15.65 12.56 4.64
C ARG A 17 -14.28 12.47 5.31
N GLN A 18 -13.37 11.68 4.77
CA GLN A 18 -12.01 11.47 5.28
C GLN A 18 -10.94 12.24 4.48
N LEU A 19 -11.30 13.39 3.89
CA LEU A 19 -10.40 14.20 3.06
C LEU A 19 -9.04 14.50 3.72
N VAL A 20 -9.03 14.80 5.01
CA VAL A 20 -7.78 15.07 5.76
C VAL A 20 -6.86 13.85 5.75
N TYR A 21 -7.42 12.65 5.90
CA TYR A 21 -6.66 11.41 5.81
C TYR A 21 -6.04 11.23 4.43
N TYR A 22 -6.82 11.46 3.36
CA TYR A 22 -6.33 11.36 1.97
C TYR A 22 -5.27 12.41 1.67
N LEU A 23 -5.45 13.63 2.13
CA LEU A 23 -4.43 14.67 1.99
C LEU A 23 -3.11 14.27 2.65
N LEU A 24 -3.15 13.61 3.79
CA LEU A 24 -1.94 13.14 4.46
C LEU A 24 -1.34 11.89 3.81
N SER A 25 -2.17 10.90 3.47
CA SER A 25 -1.69 9.62 2.93
C SER A 25 -1.10 9.74 1.51
N VAL A 26 -1.58 10.67 0.70
CA VAL A 26 -1.08 10.94 -0.65
C VAL A 26 -0.20 12.20 -0.68
N GLY A 27 -0.60 13.23 0.04
CA GLY A 27 0.09 14.52 0.04
C GLY A 27 1.49 14.46 0.67
N MET A 28 1.64 13.76 1.81
CA MET A 28 2.95 13.63 2.47
C MET A 28 3.98 12.87 1.61
N PRO A 29 3.69 11.69 1.04
CA PRO A 29 4.59 11.04 0.10
C PRO A 29 4.91 11.89 -1.14
N THR A 30 3.91 12.61 -1.66
CA THR A 30 4.11 13.52 -2.80
C THR A 30 5.02 14.69 -2.43
N ALA A 31 4.85 15.28 -1.24
CA ALA A 31 5.72 16.34 -0.74
C ALA A 31 7.16 15.84 -0.53
N PHE A 32 7.34 14.64 0.03
CA PHE A 32 8.65 14.00 0.16
C PHE A 32 9.28 13.75 -1.21
N TYR A 33 8.50 13.27 -2.17
CA TYR A 33 8.98 13.11 -3.52
C TYR A 33 9.52 14.44 -4.09
N LEU A 34 8.74 15.50 -4.00
CA LEU A 34 9.13 16.83 -4.49
C LEU A 34 10.38 17.38 -3.79
N PHE A 35 10.45 17.22 -2.47
CA PHE A 35 11.56 17.70 -1.67
C PHE A 35 12.86 16.97 -2.00
N PHE A 36 12.89 15.66 -1.89
CA PHE A 36 14.10 14.88 -2.11
C PHE A 36 14.52 14.85 -3.59
N SER A 37 13.59 14.75 -4.53
CA SER A 37 13.90 14.83 -5.95
C SER A 37 14.51 16.18 -6.33
N GLY A 38 14.11 17.28 -5.65
CA GLY A 38 14.71 18.60 -5.84
C GLY A 38 16.18 18.65 -5.43
N ILE A 39 16.51 18.09 -4.26
CA ILE A 39 17.90 18.05 -3.77
C ILE A 39 18.80 17.25 -4.73
N TYR A 40 18.31 16.09 -5.20
CA TYR A 40 19.10 15.23 -6.09
C TYR A 40 19.23 15.78 -7.52
N GLN A 41 18.28 16.58 -7.98
CA GLN A 41 18.33 17.21 -9.29
C GLN A 41 19.50 18.21 -9.38
N GLU A 42 19.85 18.87 -8.28
CA GLU A 42 20.94 19.83 -8.19
C GLU A 42 22.31 19.19 -7.94
N THR A 43 22.35 17.87 -7.69
CA THR A 43 23.60 17.17 -7.39
C THR A 43 24.24 16.65 -8.68
N PRO A 44 25.39 17.18 -9.12
CA PRO A 44 26.10 16.67 -10.28
C PRO A 44 26.53 15.21 -10.08
N GLY A 45 26.17 14.34 -11.02
CA GLY A 45 26.52 12.91 -10.95
C GLY A 45 25.56 12.03 -10.13
N GLY A 46 24.40 12.53 -9.78
CA GLY A 46 23.34 11.74 -9.14
C GLY A 46 22.90 10.54 -10.01
N PRO A 47 22.37 9.47 -9.40
CA PRO A 47 21.93 8.28 -10.14
C PRO A 47 20.91 8.64 -11.22
N ALA A 48 21.17 8.26 -12.48
CA ALA A 48 20.33 8.59 -13.64
C ALA A 48 18.85 8.22 -13.48
N ASN A 49 18.55 7.20 -12.67
CA ASN A 49 17.21 6.69 -12.44
C ASN A 49 16.62 7.08 -11.07
N PHE A 50 17.32 7.90 -10.28
CA PHE A 50 16.90 8.20 -8.91
C PHE A 50 15.49 8.79 -8.84
N MET A 51 15.19 9.80 -9.68
CA MET A 51 13.86 10.44 -9.65
C MET A 51 12.73 9.47 -9.97
N ARG A 52 12.96 8.56 -10.94
CA ARG A 52 12.01 7.52 -11.32
C ARG A 52 11.82 6.50 -10.19
N ASP A 53 12.91 5.99 -9.65
CA ASP A 53 12.88 4.96 -8.61
C ASP A 53 12.28 5.51 -7.31
N TYR A 54 12.59 6.77 -6.99
CA TYR A 54 12.03 7.45 -5.82
C TYR A 54 10.55 7.78 -5.98
N LEU A 55 10.11 8.12 -7.20
CA LEU A 55 8.69 8.29 -7.54
C LEU A 55 7.88 7.02 -7.19
N ILE A 56 8.39 5.87 -7.61
CA ILE A 56 7.76 4.58 -7.37
C ILE A 56 7.78 4.22 -5.89
N SER A 57 8.90 4.50 -5.19
CA SER A 57 9.01 4.31 -3.75
C SER A 57 7.96 5.13 -2.98
N MET A 58 7.78 6.39 -3.35
CA MET A 58 6.78 7.25 -2.70
C MET A 58 5.35 6.86 -3.04
N THR A 59 5.11 6.33 -4.24
CA THR A 59 3.82 5.75 -4.60
C THR A 59 3.53 4.49 -3.75
N ALA A 60 4.49 3.57 -3.63
CA ALA A 60 4.37 2.39 -2.78
C ALA A 60 4.16 2.76 -1.30
N PHE A 61 4.84 3.80 -0.82
CA PHE A 61 4.69 4.33 0.54
C PHE A 61 3.27 4.87 0.79
N SER A 62 2.70 5.60 -0.17
CA SER A 62 1.31 6.07 -0.10
C SER A 62 0.31 4.92 -0.08
N MET A 63 0.49 3.90 -0.95
CA MET A 63 -0.38 2.72 -0.99
C MET A 63 -0.28 1.89 0.29
N MET A 64 0.93 1.74 0.85
CA MET A 64 1.15 1.08 2.13
C MET A 64 0.42 1.80 3.27
N SER A 65 0.35 3.14 3.26
CA SER A 65 -0.43 3.92 4.22
C SER A 65 -1.92 3.53 4.19
N THR A 66 -2.51 3.48 3.01
CA THR A 66 -3.92 3.07 2.84
C THR A 66 -4.15 1.64 3.34
N ALA A 67 -3.26 0.70 2.99
CA ALA A 67 -3.37 -0.70 3.38
C ALA A 67 -3.25 -0.92 4.89
N MET A 68 -2.39 -0.16 5.57
CA MET A 68 -2.09 -0.38 6.99
C MET A 68 -2.93 0.48 7.94
N PHE A 69 -3.54 1.56 7.46
CA PHE A 69 -4.34 2.45 8.33
C PHE A 69 -5.79 2.55 7.89
N SER A 70 -6.09 2.97 6.65
CA SER A 70 -7.47 3.19 6.22
C SER A 70 -8.27 1.90 6.20
N PHE A 71 -7.76 0.91 5.49
CA PHE A 71 -8.46 -0.35 5.29
C PHE A 71 -8.73 -1.10 6.61
N PRO A 72 -7.74 -1.32 7.50
CA PRO A 72 -7.99 -1.95 8.80
C PRO A 72 -8.92 -1.14 9.72
N ALA A 73 -8.80 0.20 9.71
CA ALA A 73 -9.64 1.07 10.52
C ALA A 73 -11.11 0.97 10.14
N VAL A 74 -11.41 0.92 8.84
CA VAL A 74 -12.78 0.73 8.34
C VAL A 74 -13.33 -0.62 8.78
N LEU A 75 -12.58 -1.71 8.59
CA LEU A 75 -13.01 -3.05 9.01
C LEU A 75 -13.22 -3.15 10.52
N HIS A 76 -12.34 -2.56 11.32
CA HIS A 76 -12.44 -2.53 12.77
C HIS A 76 -13.66 -1.71 13.24
N THR A 77 -13.93 -0.56 12.61
CA THR A 77 -15.11 0.27 12.89
C THR A 77 -16.41 -0.48 12.55
N ASP A 78 -16.45 -1.15 11.41
CA ASP A 78 -17.60 -1.96 11.00
C ASP A 78 -17.85 -3.12 11.98
N LYS A 79 -16.78 -3.71 12.53
CA LYS A 79 -16.87 -4.76 13.55
C LYS A 79 -17.46 -4.22 14.85
N ILE A 80 -16.95 -3.09 15.37
CA ILE A 80 -17.45 -2.45 16.62
C ILE A 80 -18.92 -2.05 16.49
N ASN A 81 -19.29 -1.48 15.35
CA ASN A 81 -20.66 -1.03 15.08
C ASN A 81 -21.62 -2.20 14.76
N ASN A 82 -21.17 -3.44 14.88
CA ASN A 82 -21.96 -4.62 14.53
C ASN A 82 -22.54 -4.56 13.10
N TRP A 83 -21.87 -3.84 12.19
CA TRP A 83 -22.32 -3.67 10.81
C TRP A 83 -22.51 -5.00 10.09
N GLN A 84 -21.64 -5.97 10.36
CA GLN A 84 -21.75 -7.33 9.81
C GLN A 84 -23.04 -8.03 10.28
N LYS A 85 -23.48 -7.85 11.54
CA LYS A 85 -24.75 -8.39 12.02
C LYS A 85 -25.94 -7.75 11.30
N THR A 86 -25.89 -6.43 11.09
CA THR A 86 -26.91 -5.70 10.34
C THR A 86 -27.00 -6.21 8.89
N LEU A 87 -25.84 -6.49 8.26
CA LEU A 87 -25.79 -7.02 6.91
C LEU A 87 -26.35 -8.45 6.81
N ARG A 88 -26.16 -9.30 7.82
CA ARG A 88 -26.76 -10.65 7.85
C ARG A 88 -28.29 -10.65 7.84
N HIS A 89 -28.91 -9.58 8.32
CA HIS A 89 -30.37 -9.36 8.25
C HIS A 89 -30.82 -8.58 7.01
N SER A 90 -29.89 -8.23 6.12
CA SER A 90 -30.16 -7.57 4.86
C SER A 90 -30.01 -8.53 3.68
N PRO A 91 -30.55 -8.21 2.51
CA PRO A 91 -30.37 -9.05 1.33
C PRO A 91 -28.98 -8.94 0.69
N VAL A 92 -28.00 -8.34 1.38
CA VAL A 92 -26.60 -8.15 0.92
C VAL A 92 -25.79 -9.37 1.29
N ASN A 93 -25.05 -9.94 0.31
CA ASN A 93 -24.13 -11.04 0.57
C ASN A 93 -22.81 -10.48 1.19
N MET A 94 -22.22 -11.23 2.15
CA MET A 94 -20.92 -10.88 2.72
C MET A 94 -19.82 -10.76 1.67
N VAL A 95 -19.89 -11.54 0.60
CA VAL A 95 -18.96 -11.42 -0.54
C VAL A 95 -19.10 -10.05 -1.21
N GLU A 96 -20.33 -9.56 -1.44
CA GLU A 96 -20.58 -8.23 -2.02
C GLU A 96 -20.02 -7.11 -1.11
N TYR A 97 -20.12 -7.28 0.20
CA TYR A 97 -19.54 -6.37 1.18
C TYR A 97 -18.01 -6.31 1.09
N TYR A 98 -17.33 -7.46 1.16
CA TYR A 98 -15.86 -7.47 1.06
C TYR A 98 -15.36 -6.98 -0.29
N LEU A 99 -16.04 -7.32 -1.38
CA LEU A 99 -15.73 -6.80 -2.71
C LEU A 99 -15.87 -5.28 -2.79
N SER A 100 -16.89 -4.69 -2.13
CA SER A 100 -17.02 -3.23 -2.11
C SER A 100 -15.86 -2.56 -1.35
N LYS A 101 -15.39 -3.13 -0.24
CA LYS A 101 -14.23 -2.65 0.50
C LYS A 101 -12.94 -2.72 -0.32
N ILE A 102 -12.71 -3.85 -1.00
CA ILE A 102 -11.56 -4.01 -1.89
C ILE A 102 -11.64 -3.01 -3.05
N THR A 103 -12.82 -2.81 -3.63
CA THR A 103 -13.00 -1.83 -4.72
C THR A 103 -12.69 -0.41 -4.25
N SER A 104 -13.17 -0.01 -3.07
CA SER A 104 -12.85 1.29 -2.47
C SER A 104 -11.34 1.46 -2.29
N MET A 105 -10.67 0.47 -1.73
CA MET A 105 -9.21 0.48 -1.55
C MET A 105 -8.46 0.57 -2.90
N LEU A 106 -8.92 -0.15 -3.93
CA LEU A 106 -8.33 -0.04 -5.27
C LEU A 106 -8.51 1.35 -5.88
N VAL A 107 -9.65 2.02 -5.64
CA VAL A 107 -9.85 3.41 -6.05
C VAL A 107 -8.85 4.33 -5.34
N ASP A 108 -8.61 4.13 -4.04
CA ASP A 108 -7.62 4.90 -3.29
C ASP A 108 -6.20 4.70 -3.84
N TYR A 109 -5.85 3.47 -4.21
CA TYR A 109 -4.58 3.15 -4.86
C TYR A 109 -4.44 3.85 -6.21
N LEU A 110 -5.49 3.81 -7.04
CA LEU A 110 -5.50 4.49 -8.33
C LEU A 110 -5.33 6.01 -8.16
N VAL A 111 -5.99 6.61 -7.17
CA VAL A 111 -5.83 8.03 -6.86
C VAL A 111 -4.38 8.33 -6.46
N SER A 112 -3.78 7.51 -5.57
CA SER A 112 -2.38 7.66 -5.16
C SER A 112 -1.43 7.58 -6.35
N ILE A 113 -1.60 6.56 -7.21
CA ILE A 113 -0.78 6.37 -8.41
C ILE A 113 -0.93 7.57 -9.34
N LEU A 114 -2.17 7.98 -9.66
CA LEU A 114 -2.44 9.08 -10.57
C LEU A 114 -1.83 10.40 -10.06
N VAL A 115 -1.98 10.72 -8.77
CA VAL A 115 -1.45 11.96 -8.20
C VAL A 115 0.08 11.94 -8.22
N VAL A 116 0.72 10.91 -7.68
CA VAL A 116 2.18 10.87 -7.56
C VAL A 116 2.83 10.77 -8.94
N PHE A 117 2.28 9.95 -9.85
CA PHE A 117 2.79 9.82 -11.22
C PHE A 117 2.62 11.12 -12.01
N SER A 118 1.48 11.81 -11.88
CA SER A 118 1.27 13.12 -12.51
C SER A 118 2.28 14.15 -12.03
N VAL A 119 2.55 14.20 -10.72
CA VAL A 119 3.58 15.09 -10.17
C VAL A 119 4.97 14.73 -10.70
N GLY A 120 5.30 13.44 -10.78
CA GLY A 120 6.57 12.97 -11.35
C GLY A 120 6.74 13.40 -12.80
N HIS A 121 5.72 13.21 -13.61
CA HIS A 121 5.77 13.56 -15.02
C HIS A 121 5.76 15.08 -15.27
N PHE A 122 4.77 15.80 -14.74
CA PHE A 122 4.55 17.22 -15.06
C PHE A 122 5.46 18.18 -14.28
N VAL A 123 5.87 17.83 -13.06
CA VAL A 123 6.68 18.74 -12.22
C VAL A 123 8.17 18.41 -12.27
N ARG A 124 8.52 17.11 -12.35
CA ARG A 124 9.91 16.64 -12.35
C ARG A 124 10.41 16.15 -13.71
N GLY A 125 9.55 16.11 -14.73
CA GLY A 125 9.95 15.72 -16.08
C GLY A 125 10.38 14.24 -16.18
N VAL A 126 9.82 13.36 -15.33
CA VAL A 126 10.10 11.93 -15.43
C VAL A 126 9.47 11.40 -16.70
N GLU A 127 10.30 11.01 -17.66
CA GLU A 127 9.86 10.46 -18.94
C GLU A 127 10.16 8.95 -18.96
N ILE A 128 9.11 8.16 -19.02
CA ILE A 128 9.17 6.70 -19.26
C ILE A 128 8.07 6.32 -20.26
N PRO A 129 8.24 5.25 -21.05
CA PRO A 129 7.23 4.78 -21.99
C PRO A 129 5.88 4.53 -21.30
N LEU A 130 4.79 4.80 -22.01
CA LEU A 130 3.43 4.60 -21.45
C LEU A 130 3.20 3.16 -20.96
N GLY A 131 3.74 2.17 -21.68
CA GLY A 131 3.68 0.77 -21.25
C GLY A 131 4.35 0.54 -19.90
N SER A 132 5.47 1.22 -19.61
CA SER A 132 6.17 1.14 -18.33
C SER A 132 5.39 1.84 -17.19
N TRP A 133 4.69 2.96 -17.47
CA TRP A 133 3.78 3.60 -16.51
C TRP A 133 2.65 2.65 -16.11
N VAL A 134 1.98 2.05 -17.10
CA VAL A 134 0.87 1.12 -16.86
C VAL A 134 1.36 -0.15 -16.17
N GLY A 135 2.47 -0.72 -16.63
CA GLY A 135 3.05 -1.91 -16.03
C GLY A 135 3.48 -1.68 -14.58
N ALA A 136 4.13 -0.56 -14.29
CA ALA A 136 4.49 -0.19 -12.90
C ALA A 136 3.24 0.00 -12.01
N ALA A 137 2.18 0.61 -12.53
CA ALA A 137 0.92 0.76 -11.80
C ALA A 137 0.29 -0.61 -11.46
N ILE A 138 0.26 -1.54 -12.41
CA ILE A 138 -0.25 -2.91 -12.20
C ILE A 138 0.60 -3.64 -11.17
N LEU A 139 1.93 -3.60 -11.29
CA LEU A 139 2.84 -4.26 -10.35
C LEU A 139 2.77 -3.65 -8.94
N LEU A 140 2.58 -2.33 -8.82
CA LEU A 140 2.32 -1.66 -7.55
C LEU A 140 1.05 -2.20 -6.89
N ILE A 141 -0.06 -2.30 -7.64
CA ILE A 141 -1.33 -2.81 -7.13
C ILE A 141 -1.18 -4.28 -6.70
N LEU A 142 -0.59 -5.13 -7.54
CA LEU A 142 -0.40 -6.54 -7.23
C LEU A 142 0.54 -6.75 -6.05
N GLY A 143 1.67 -6.05 -6.01
CA GLY A 143 2.64 -6.17 -4.92
C GLY A 143 2.15 -5.58 -3.60
N SER A 144 1.24 -4.60 -3.64
CA SER A 144 0.63 -4.03 -2.43
C SER A 144 -0.29 -4.99 -1.68
N VAL A 145 -0.66 -6.13 -2.27
CA VAL A 145 -1.41 -7.20 -1.59
C VAL A 145 -0.68 -7.66 -0.32
N ALA A 146 0.65 -7.63 -0.30
CA ALA A 146 1.44 -7.92 0.89
C ALA A 146 1.18 -6.91 2.03
N PHE A 147 0.98 -5.64 1.70
CA PHE A 147 0.65 -4.60 2.68
C PHE A 147 -0.80 -4.73 3.19
N VAL A 148 -1.72 -5.16 2.31
CA VAL A 148 -3.10 -5.46 2.70
C VAL A 148 -3.13 -6.63 3.69
N ALA A 149 -2.34 -7.67 3.46
CA ALA A 149 -2.22 -8.80 4.37
C ALA A 149 -1.68 -8.37 5.75
N LEU A 150 -0.67 -7.49 5.78
CA LEU A 150 -0.19 -6.88 7.02
C LEU A 150 -1.28 -6.05 7.72
N GLY A 151 -1.98 -5.20 6.97
CA GLY A 151 -3.08 -4.40 7.50
C GLY A 151 -4.19 -5.25 8.11
N LEU A 152 -4.57 -6.35 7.46
CA LEU A 152 -5.55 -7.29 8.01
C LEU A 152 -5.08 -7.95 9.30
N THR A 153 -3.79 -8.28 9.43
CA THR A 153 -3.24 -8.80 10.68
C THR A 153 -3.39 -7.81 11.83
N LEU A 154 -3.32 -6.50 11.56
CA LEU A 154 -3.54 -5.46 12.57
C LEU A 154 -4.96 -5.48 13.12
N THR A 155 -5.96 -5.92 12.36
CA THR A 155 -7.36 -6.03 12.84
C THR A 155 -7.55 -7.09 13.94
N LEU A 156 -6.56 -7.96 14.15
CA LEU A 156 -6.55 -8.92 15.26
C LEU A 156 -6.26 -8.26 16.62
N LEU A 157 -5.74 -7.03 16.62
CA LEU A 157 -5.46 -6.30 17.85
C LEU A 157 -6.75 -5.86 18.54
N PRO A 158 -6.78 -5.90 19.88
CA PRO A 158 -8.02 -5.72 20.64
C PRO A 158 -8.56 -4.30 20.63
N THR A 159 -7.71 -3.29 20.39
CA THR A 159 -8.12 -1.87 20.45
C THR A 159 -7.60 -1.11 19.24
N SER A 160 -8.38 -0.11 18.79
CA SER A 160 -7.98 0.81 17.72
C SER A 160 -6.66 1.54 18.04
N GLN A 161 -6.41 1.80 19.31
CA GLN A 161 -5.19 2.48 19.75
C GLN A 161 -3.95 1.59 19.55
N LEU A 162 -4.02 0.31 19.97
CA LEU A 162 -2.93 -0.65 19.71
C LEU A 162 -2.72 -0.88 18.22
N MET A 163 -3.80 -0.98 17.45
CA MET A 163 -3.74 -1.09 16.00
C MET A 163 -2.99 0.09 15.37
N SER A 164 -3.27 1.31 15.82
CA SER A 164 -2.58 2.52 15.33
C SER A 164 -1.12 2.57 15.75
N VAL A 165 -0.79 2.22 16.99
CA VAL A 165 0.61 2.24 17.48
C VAL A 165 1.45 1.20 16.74
N VAL A 166 0.99 -0.06 16.69
CA VAL A 166 1.70 -1.15 16.00
C VAL A 166 1.76 -0.87 14.51
N GLY A 167 0.66 -0.38 13.92
CA GLY A 167 0.61 0.02 12.52
C GLY A 167 1.66 1.09 12.19
N ASN A 168 1.80 2.14 13.02
CA ASN A 168 2.82 3.17 12.83
C ASN A 168 4.25 2.63 12.93
N LEU A 169 4.53 1.78 13.91
CA LEU A 169 5.86 1.18 14.06
C LEU A 169 6.21 0.31 12.85
N LEU A 170 5.29 -0.52 12.39
CA LEU A 170 5.48 -1.35 11.20
C LEU A 170 5.62 -0.49 9.94
N TYR A 171 4.76 0.52 9.75
CA TYR A 171 4.77 1.42 8.60
C TYR A 171 6.10 2.16 8.47
N LEU A 172 6.58 2.78 9.55
CA LEU A 172 7.85 3.48 9.56
C LEU A 172 9.04 2.51 9.45
N GLY A 173 9.00 1.38 10.16
CA GLY A 173 10.02 0.35 10.07
C GLY A 173 10.17 -0.20 8.65
N LEU A 174 9.06 -0.53 7.99
CA LEU A 174 9.05 -1.01 6.61
C LEU A 174 9.50 0.07 5.61
N ALA A 175 9.14 1.32 5.84
CA ALA A 175 9.54 2.43 4.98
C ALA A 175 11.04 2.71 5.03
N VAL A 176 11.61 2.74 6.24
CA VAL A 176 13.04 3.01 6.45
C VAL A 176 13.87 1.80 6.07
N LEU A 177 13.65 0.65 6.73
CA LEU A 177 14.47 -0.55 6.54
C LEU A 177 14.29 -1.18 5.16
N GLY A 178 13.11 -1.08 4.60
CA GLY A 178 12.82 -1.61 3.26
C GLY A 178 13.23 -0.70 2.11
N GLY A 179 13.86 0.45 2.40
CA GLY A 179 14.47 1.28 1.38
C GLY A 179 13.52 2.17 0.59
N LEU A 180 12.31 2.48 1.13
CA LEU A 180 11.38 3.39 0.46
C LEU A 180 11.81 4.85 0.61
N TRP A 181 12.36 5.24 1.77
CA TRP A 181 12.81 6.61 2.03
C TRP A 181 14.23 6.86 1.58
N MET A 182 15.10 5.86 1.73
CA MET A 182 16.52 5.95 1.39
C MET A 182 16.97 4.64 0.74
N PRO A 183 17.86 4.71 -0.27
CA PRO A 183 18.43 3.49 -0.86
C PRO A 183 19.10 2.62 0.20
N ILE A 184 18.76 1.34 0.20
CA ILE A 184 19.28 0.36 1.18
C ILE A 184 20.81 0.24 1.15
N SER A 185 21.44 0.59 0.01
CA SER A 185 22.91 0.59 -0.14
C SER A 185 23.65 1.58 0.76
N LEU A 186 22.92 2.54 1.35
CA LEU A 186 23.49 3.51 2.31
C LEU A 186 23.53 2.97 3.74
N PHE A 187 22.91 1.82 4.00
CA PHE A 187 22.86 1.22 5.34
C PHE A 187 24.02 0.28 5.62
N PRO A 188 24.38 0.04 6.89
CA PRO A 188 25.32 -1.01 7.29
C PRO A 188 24.83 -2.40 6.84
N ASP A 189 25.77 -3.33 6.63
CA ASP A 189 25.47 -4.66 6.05
C ASP A 189 24.40 -5.45 6.83
N TRP A 190 24.42 -5.39 8.17
CA TRP A 190 23.41 -6.05 9.00
C TRP A 190 21.99 -5.50 8.76
N MET A 191 21.89 -4.20 8.53
CA MET A 191 20.63 -3.52 8.27
C MET A 191 20.12 -3.81 6.85
N GLN A 192 21.05 -3.89 5.87
CA GLN A 192 20.73 -4.33 4.52
C GLN A 192 20.20 -5.77 4.51
N ALA A 193 20.80 -6.68 5.31
CA ALA A 193 20.35 -8.06 5.41
C ALA A 193 18.90 -8.14 5.91
N ILE A 194 18.53 -7.37 6.94
CA ILE A 194 17.14 -7.27 7.43
C ILE A 194 16.24 -6.68 6.35
N GLY A 195 16.66 -5.57 5.74
CA GLY A 195 15.87 -4.86 4.72
C GLY A 195 15.50 -5.75 3.54
N LYS A 196 16.44 -6.56 3.06
CA LYS A 196 16.22 -7.51 1.93
C LYS A 196 15.14 -8.56 2.23
N CYS A 197 14.87 -8.84 3.49
CA CYS A 197 13.80 -9.74 3.92
C CYS A 197 12.44 -9.05 4.07
N LEU A 198 12.31 -7.75 3.76
CA LEU A 198 11.06 -7.02 3.92
C LEU A 198 10.26 -6.97 2.61
N PRO A 199 8.91 -7.02 2.69
CA PRO A 199 8.05 -6.97 1.50
C PRO A 199 8.19 -5.66 0.72
N THR A 200 8.52 -4.55 1.39
CA THR A 200 8.81 -3.25 0.76
C THR A 200 10.03 -3.30 -0.15
N TYR A 201 11.11 -3.93 0.29
CA TYR A 201 12.30 -4.12 -0.53
C TYR A 201 12.01 -5.01 -1.76
N GLN A 202 11.33 -6.12 -1.54
CA GLN A 202 10.99 -7.06 -2.62
C GLN A 202 10.07 -6.41 -3.67
N LEU A 203 9.13 -5.57 -3.24
CA LEU A 203 8.32 -4.79 -4.16
C LEU A 203 9.17 -3.82 -4.99
N MET A 204 10.14 -3.13 -4.36
CA MET A 204 11.03 -2.22 -5.06
C MET A 204 11.95 -2.94 -6.04
N GLU A 205 12.47 -4.12 -5.69
CA GLU A 205 13.27 -4.95 -6.59
C GLU A 205 12.46 -5.42 -7.81
N LEU A 206 11.21 -5.83 -7.59
CA LEU A 206 10.28 -6.20 -8.67
C LEU A 206 10.09 -5.04 -9.64
N LEU A 207 9.82 -3.85 -9.13
CA LEU A 207 9.56 -2.65 -9.94
C LEU A 207 10.80 -2.14 -10.66
N LYS A 208 11.96 -2.14 -9.99
CA LYS A 208 13.24 -1.76 -10.59
C LYS A 208 13.64 -2.69 -11.72
N THR A 209 13.53 -4.01 -11.52
CA THR A 209 13.80 -5.00 -12.57
C THR A 209 12.88 -4.77 -13.77
N PHE A 210 11.58 -4.55 -13.53
CA PHE A 210 10.62 -4.27 -14.60
C PHE A 210 10.98 -3.00 -15.39
N LEU A 211 11.35 -1.94 -14.73
CA LEU A 211 11.62 -0.65 -15.38
C LEU A 211 13.00 -0.58 -16.06
N ASN A 212 13.98 -1.35 -15.58
CA ASN A 212 15.33 -1.35 -16.15
C ASN A 212 15.49 -2.40 -17.26
N GLU A 213 14.89 -3.57 -17.07
CA GLU A 213 15.13 -4.75 -17.90
C GLU A 213 13.89 -5.16 -18.72
N GLY A 214 12.72 -4.58 -18.41
CA GLY A 214 11.43 -4.96 -19.03
C GLY A 214 10.92 -6.33 -18.59
N GLY A 215 11.62 -6.99 -17.65
CA GLY A 215 11.30 -8.33 -17.14
C GLY A 215 10.61 -8.31 -15.79
N ILE A 216 10.07 -9.47 -15.39
CA ILE A 216 9.48 -9.67 -14.05
C ILE A 216 10.49 -10.41 -13.17
N ASN A 217 10.86 -9.84 -12.05
CA ASN A 217 11.67 -10.51 -11.03
C ASN A 217 10.86 -11.63 -10.36
N LEU A 218 11.08 -12.87 -10.79
CA LEU A 218 10.31 -14.02 -10.33
C LEU A 218 10.52 -14.29 -8.83
N SER A 219 11.73 -14.11 -8.31
CA SER A 219 12.02 -14.34 -6.90
C SER A 219 11.28 -13.35 -5.99
N ALA A 220 11.28 -12.07 -6.35
CA ALA A 220 10.53 -11.03 -5.64
C ALA A 220 9.02 -11.27 -5.72
N THR A 221 8.52 -11.68 -6.88
CA THR A 221 7.09 -11.99 -7.08
C THR A 221 6.66 -13.15 -6.21
N VAL A 222 7.40 -14.27 -6.24
CA VAL A 222 7.11 -15.46 -5.41
C VAL A 222 7.18 -15.11 -3.93
N TYR A 223 8.19 -14.33 -3.52
CA TYR A 223 8.29 -13.87 -2.13
C TYR A 223 7.03 -13.10 -1.69
N LEU A 224 6.59 -12.11 -2.46
CA LEU A 224 5.42 -11.30 -2.14
C LEU A 224 4.14 -12.15 -2.07
N LEU A 225 3.98 -13.11 -2.99
CA LEU A 225 2.83 -14.03 -2.98
C LEU A 225 2.84 -14.94 -1.76
N VAL A 226 3.96 -15.58 -1.45
CA VAL A 226 4.09 -16.45 -0.28
C VAL A 226 3.90 -15.66 1.01
N PHE A 227 4.52 -14.50 1.14
CA PHE A 227 4.36 -13.60 2.29
C PHE A 227 2.89 -13.23 2.51
N SER A 228 2.20 -12.83 1.44
CA SER A 228 0.77 -12.51 1.49
C SER A 228 -0.07 -13.71 1.90
N ALA A 229 0.16 -14.87 1.29
CA ALA A 229 -0.60 -16.10 1.57
C ALA A 229 -0.43 -16.56 3.02
N VAL A 230 0.80 -16.52 3.55
CA VAL A 230 1.09 -16.87 4.94
C VAL A 230 0.36 -15.94 5.91
N LEU A 231 0.40 -14.62 5.68
CA LEU A 231 -0.28 -13.66 6.55
C LEU A 231 -1.80 -13.76 6.46
N PHE A 232 -2.38 -13.94 5.28
CA PHE A 232 -3.82 -14.17 5.13
C PHE A 232 -4.24 -15.45 5.86
N GLY A 233 -3.51 -16.55 5.67
CA GLY A 233 -3.78 -17.82 6.35
C GLY A 233 -3.70 -17.68 7.87
N LEU A 234 -2.67 -17.03 8.37
CA LEU A 234 -2.49 -16.75 9.80
C LEU A 234 -3.64 -15.90 10.36
N THR A 235 -4.02 -14.85 9.62
CA THR A 235 -5.09 -13.95 10.05
C THR A 235 -6.42 -14.67 10.14
N ILE A 236 -6.77 -15.47 9.13
CA ILE A 236 -8.02 -16.27 9.13
C ILE A 236 -8.00 -17.27 10.28
N TYR A 237 -6.93 -18.03 10.45
CA TYR A 237 -6.78 -19.00 11.51
C TYR A 237 -6.98 -18.40 12.92
N LEU A 238 -6.36 -17.22 13.16
CA LEU A 238 -6.48 -16.55 14.45
C LEU A 238 -7.85 -15.90 14.67
N GLN A 239 -8.54 -15.48 13.61
CA GLN A 239 -9.92 -14.99 13.72
C GLN A 239 -10.89 -16.11 14.11
N ASP A 240 -10.80 -17.25 13.45
CA ASP A 240 -11.67 -18.41 13.75
C ASP A 240 -11.48 -18.90 15.19
N HIS A 241 -10.25 -18.87 15.71
CA HIS A 241 -9.98 -19.26 17.10
C HIS A 241 -10.58 -18.25 18.11
N LYS A 242 -10.61 -16.97 17.78
CA LYS A 242 -11.20 -15.94 18.64
C LYS A 242 -12.73 -15.92 18.64
N GLU A 243 -13.36 -16.40 17.57
CA GLU A 243 -14.82 -16.49 17.50
C GLU A 243 -15.36 -17.75 18.20
N ASN A 244 -14.52 -18.77 18.38
CA ASN A 244 -14.85 -20.04 19.01
C ASN A 244 -14.44 -20.14 20.51
N ALA A 245 -13.72 -19.16 21.04
CA ALA A 245 -13.30 -19.04 22.43
C ALA A 245 -14.17 -18.06 23.22
#